data_94c876422cb8b9f2a1b9c8e0f7895bb5
#
_entry.id   94c876422cb8b9f2a1b9c8e0f7895bb5
#
_cell.length_a   1.000
_cell.length_b   1.000
_cell.length_c   1.000
_cell.angle_alpha   90.00
_cell.angle_beta   90.00
_cell.angle_gamma   90.00
#
_symmetry.space_group_name_H-M   'P 1'
#
loop_
_entity.id
_entity.type
_entity.pdbx_description
1 polymer ?
#
loop_
_entity_poly.entity_id
_entity_poly.type
_entity_poly.pdbx_seq_one_letter_code
_entity_poly.pdbx_strand_id
1 'polypeptide(L)'
;AHGFDALALSCWPRFQVEPGVAVCSLVGQLNTLGVITACEGDVPSAVGMLALHYLTNGDVVTLMDLVSIDPADDSALLWHCGPTSPLLAGENGVNMDSLWLFDDPAGKRMGLHNDLVLKAGLVTVMGFTPQLDHLLVFEGQIDPKKPSYKGSRGWLKDLRMDGEPIAIPALVETLSRCGYQHHYPLAYGALTPAVSEMAAYLGIPLVEAEVYREYLQGDIEVG
;
A
#
# COMPACT_ATOMS: atom_id res chain seq x y z
N ALA A 1 0.85 0.32 29.63
CA ALA A 1 0.70 -0.16 28.26
C ALA A 1 -0.66 -0.84 28.16
N HIS A 2 -1.45 -0.54 27.12
CA HIS A 2 -2.82 -1.05 26.97
C HIS A 2 -2.89 -2.39 26.22
N GLY A 3 -1.72 -2.99 25.84
CA GLY A 3 -1.65 -4.31 25.20
C GLY A 3 -2.24 -4.31 23.77
N PHE A 4 -2.10 -3.23 23.02
CA PHE A 4 -2.46 -3.19 21.61
C PHE A 4 -1.34 -3.78 20.75
N ASP A 5 -1.69 -4.58 19.73
CA ASP A 5 -0.74 -5.21 18.81
C ASP A 5 -0.47 -4.34 17.57
N ALA A 6 -1.41 -3.47 17.20
CA ALA A 6 -1.29 -2.51 16.11
C ALA A 6 -2.04 -1.23 16.40
N LEU A 7 -1.72 -0.18 15.66
CA LEU A 7 -2.34 1.14 15.74
C LEU A 7 -2.89 1.55 14.37
N ALA A 8 -4.00 2.28 14.38
CA ALA A 8 -4.51 3.00 13.22
C ALA A 8 -4.55 4.49 13.58
N LEU A 9 -3.59 5.26 13.07
CA LEU A 9 -3.40 6.65 13.45
C LEU A 9 -4.17 7.57 12.52
N SER A 10 -5.18 8.28 13.01
CA SER A 10 -5.91 9.30 12.26
C SER A 10 -5.02 10.55 12.05
N CYS A 11 -4.05 10.44 11.14
CA CYS A 11 -3.04 11.46 10.88
C CYS A 11 -3.60 12.69 10.18
N TRP A 12 -4.66 12.56 9.40
CA TRP A 12 -5.30 13.62 8.61
C TRP A 12 -6.78 13.75 8.97
N PRO A 13 -7.35 14.96 9.10
CA PRO A 13 -6.70 16.30 9.16
C PRO A 13 -6.29 16.71 10.58
N ARG A 14 -6.56 15.86 11.58
CA ARG A 14 -6.54 16.24 12.99
C ARG A 14 -5.19 16.74 13.48
N PHE A 15 -4.10 16.04 13.11
CA PHE A 15 -2.74 16.44 13.52
C PHE A 15 -2.29 17.75 12.87
N GLN A 16 -2.76 18.07 11.66
CA GLN A 16 -2.47 19.33 11.01
C GLN A 16 -3.23 20.50 11.66
N VAL A 17 -4.49 20.25 12.07
CA VAL A 17 -5.37 21.29 12.61
C VAL A 17 -5.08 21.59 14.09
N GLU A 18 -4.99 20.54 14.93
CA GLU A 18 -4.86 20.73 16.39
C GLU A 18 -3.42 21.07 16.79
N PRO A 19 -2.42 20.17 16.64
CA PRO A 19 -1.03 20.50 16.97
C PRO A 19 -0.26 21.19 15.83
N GLY A 20 -0.79 21.24 14.61
CA GLY A 20 -0.13 21.87 13.47
C GLY A 20 1.10 21.10 12.95
N VAL A 21 1.03 19.76 12.94
CA VAL A 21 2.14 18.90 12.50
C VAL A 21 1.64 17.80 11.57
N ALA A 22 2.50 17.37 10.64
CA ALA A 22 2.33 16.10 9.93
C ALA A 22 3.17 15.02 10.63
N VAL A 23 2.64 13.80 10.68
CA VAL A 23 3.22 12.69 11.46
C VAL A 23 3.69 11.52 10.60
N CYS A 24 3.77 11.70 9.28
CA CYS A 24 4.09 10.63 8.34
C CYS A 24 5.43 9.97 8.67
N SER A 25 6.49 10.75 8.89
CA SER A 25 7.81 10.23 9.28
C SER A 25 7.77 9.46 10.60
N LEU A 26 6.95 9.91 11.57
CA LEU A 26 6.76 9.22 12.84
C LEU A 26 6.11 7.84 12.65
N VAL A 27 5.10 7.75 11.79
CA VAL A 27 4.49 6.46 11.42
C VAL A 27 5.54 5.51 10.84
N GLY A 28 6.39 6.00 9.93
CA GLY A 28 7.51 5.24 9.38
C GLY A 28 8.49 4.75 10.45
N GLN A 29 8.80 5.59 11.46
CA GLN A 29 9.66 5.20 12.58
C GLN A 29 9.00 4.16 13.49
N LEU A 30 7.71 4.29 13.78
CA LEU A 30 6.98 3.29 14.56
C LEU A 30 7.03 1.92 13.88
N ASN A 31 6.76 1.86 12.57
CA ASN A 31 6.88 0.63 11.79
C ASN A 31 8.31 0.09 11.76
N THR A 32 9.33 0.95 11.74
CA THR A 32 10.74 0.55 11.88
C THR A 32 11.02 -0.18 13.20
N LEU A 33 10.37 0.24 14.27
CA LEU A 33 10.51 -0.33 15.61
C LEU A 33 9.59 -1.54 15.88
N GLY A 34 8.87 -2.02 14.87
CA GLY A 34 7.92 -3.12 15.01
C GLY A 34 6.60 -2.72 15.71
N VAL A 35 6.35 -1.44 15.89
CA VAL A 35 5.05 -0.93 16.34
C VAL A 35 4.19 -0.70 15.11
N ILE A 36 3.44 -1.72 14.72
CA ILE A 36 2.64 -1.70 13.49
C ILE A 36 1.63 -0.58 13.54
N THR A 37 1.77 0.35 12.61
CA THR A 37 0.95 1.58 12.59
C THR A 37 0.49 1.88 11.17
N ALA A 38 -0.82 1.80 10.93
CA ALA A 38 -1.45 2.24 9.69
C ALA A 38 -1.74 3.75 9.74
N CYS A 39 -1.70 4.38 8.57
CA CYS A 39 -2.06 5.78 8.36
C CYS A 39 -3.58 5.94 8.27
N GLU A 40 -4.07 7.18 8.41
CA GLU A 40 -5.45 7.62 8.13
C GLU A 40 -6.55 6.94 8.96
N GLY A 41 -6.17 6.32 10.09
CA GLY A 41 -7.13 5.64 10.97
C GLY A 41 -7.65 4.32 10.40
N ASP A 42 -6.98 3.76 9.39
CA ASP A 42 -7.40 2.55 8.70
C ASP A 42 -7.10 1.29 9.53
N VAL A 43 -8.11 0.85 10.27
CA VAL A 43 -8.03 -0.35 11.10
C VAL A 43 -7.91 -1.64 10.27
N PRO A 44 -8.66 -1.86 9.18
CA PRO A 44 -8.47 -3.02 8.31
C PRO A 44 -7.03 -3.15 7.78
N SER A 45 -6.44 -2.04 7.33
CA SER A 45 -5.05 -2.04 6.88
C SER A 45 -4.05 -2.26 8.02
N ALA A 46 -4.32 -1.76 9.23
CA ALA A 46 -3.49 -2.07 10.40
C ALA A 46 -3.47 -3.58 10.70
N VAL A 47 -4.61 -4.26 10.57
CA VAL A 47 -4.70 -5.72 10.71
C VAL A 47 -3.94 -6.42 9.58
N GLY A 48 -4.07 -5.97 8.33
CA GLY A 48 -3.32 -6.49 7.20
C GLY A 48 -1.80 -6.34 7.37
N MET A 49 -1.33 -5.17 7.81
CA MET A 49 0.08 -4.92 8.12
C MET A 49 0.57 -5.84 9.25
N LEU A 50 -0.22 -6.01 10.30
CA LEU A 50 0.11 -6.90 11.43
C LEU A 50 0.24 -8.35 10.96
N ALA A 51 -0.67 -8.83 10.14
CA ALA A 51 -0.61 -10.17 9.57
C ALA A 51 0.66 -10.36 8.72
N LEU A 52 0.97 -9.42 7.80
CA LEU A 52 2.21 -9.48 7.02
C LEU A 52 3.46 -9.44 7.89
N HIS A 53 3.48 -8.64 8.94
CA HIS A 53 4.59 -8.59 9.89
C HIS A 53 4.84 -9.95 10.55
N TYR A 54 3.80 -10.64 10.97
CA TYR A 54 3.94 -11.99 11.54
C TYR A 54 4.32 -13.04 10.49
N LEU A 55 3.75 -12.99 9.30
CA LEU A 55 4.07 -13.91 8.19
C LEU A 55 5.52 -13.76 7.70
N THR A 56 6.12 -12.59 7.86
CA THR A 56 7.54 -12.33 7.57
C THR A 56 8.47 -12.57 8.76
N ASN A 57 7.94 -13.09 9.86
CA ASN A 57 8.70 -13.30 11.11
C ASN A 57 9.30 -11.99 11.68
N GLY A 58 8.61 -10.88 11.53
CA GLY A 58 8.97 -9.61 12.14
C GLY A 58 9.62 -8.59 11.19
N ASP A 59 9.60 -8.82 9.88
CA ASP A 59 10.10 -7.84 8.93
C ASP A 59 9.24 -6.56 8.92
N VAL A 60 9.86 -5.49 8.45
CA VAL A 60 9.20 -4.18 8.32
C VAL A 60 8.19 -4.21 7.18
N VAL A 61 6.99 -3.79 7.49
CA VAL A 61 5.86 -3.65 6.55
C VAL A 61 5.53 -2.19 6.32
N THR A 62 4.81 -1.89 5.25
CA THR A 62 4.34 -0.53 4.96
C THR A 62 2.93 -0.54 4.40
N LEU A 63 2.32 0.64 4.36
CA LEU A 63 1.05 0.90 3.73
C LEU A 63 1.27 1.80 2.52
N MET A 64 0.71 1.44 1.37
CA MET A 64 0.84 2.18 0.11
C MET A 64 -0.52 2.39 -0.52
N ASP A 65 -0.64 3.41 -1.38
CA ASP A 65 -1.81 3.64 -2.22
C ASP A 65 -1.49 3.25 -3.66
N LEU A 66 -2.45 2.70 -4.38
CA LEU A 66 -2.35 2.56 -5.82
C LEU A 66 -2.90 3.85 -6.46
N VAL A 67 -2.01 4.72 -6.93
CA VAL A 67 -2.37 6.07 -7.36
C VAL A 67 -2.33 6.30 -8.86
N SER A 68 -1.66 5.43 -9.61
CA SER A 68 -1.55 5.54 -11.05
C SER A 68 -1.27 4.18 -11.69
N ILE A 69 -1.63 4.05 -12.94
CA ILE A 69 -1.27 2.89 -13.78
C ILE A 69 -0.64 3.38 -15.07
N ASP A 70 0.24 2.58 -15.63
CA ASP A 70 0.81 2.80 -16.95
C ASP A 70 0.61 1.54 -17.82
N PRO A 71 -0.42 1.54 -18.68
CA PRO A 71 -0.70 0.40 -19.53
C PRO A 71 0.37 0.15 -20.61
N ALA A 72 1.24 1.13 -20.89
CA ALA A 72 2.26 1.00 -21.92
C ALA A 72 3.37 0.02 -21.51
N ASP A 73 3.64 -0.12 -20.21
CA ASP A 73 4.63 -1.05 -19.67
C ASP A 73 4.05 -1.96 -18.56
N ASP A 74 2.73 -2.05 -18.49
CA ASP A 74 1.97 -2.89 -17.56
C ASP A 74 2.41 -2.71 -16.11
N SER A 75 2.48 -1.46 -15.64
CA SER A 75 2.94 -1.12 -14.30
C SER A 75 1.93 -0.30 -13.51
N ALA A 76 1.98 -0.43 -12.18
CA ALA A 76 1.18 0.34 -11.22
C ALA A 76 2.09 1.15 -10.28
N LEU A 77 1.78 2.44 -10.09
CA LEU A 77 2.47 3.26 -9.12
C LEU A 77 1.85 3.09 -7.74
N LEU A 78 2.63 2.52 -6.85
CA LEU A 78 2.38 2.57 -5.43
C LEU A 78 3.01 3.85 -4.85
N TRP A 79 2.22 4.61 -4.12
CA TRP A 79 2.64 5.88 -3.52
C TRP A 79 1.96 6.06 -2.16
N HIS A 80 2.57 6.80 -1.28
CA HIS A 80 1.93 7.35 -0.09
C HIS A 80 2.62 8.64 0.34
N CYS A 81 1.96 9.44 1.16
CA CYS A 81 2.46 10.73 1.61
C CYS A 81 3.74 10.69 2.48
N GLY A 82 4.32 9.52 2.75
CA GLY A 82 5.62 9.36 3.41
C GLY A 82 5.63 8.63 4.75
N PRO A 83 4.68 7.70 5.05
CA PRO A 83 4.68 6.91 6.28
C PRO A 83 5.53 5.63 6.20
N THR A 84 6.25 5.42 5.12
CA THR A 84 7.09 4.23 4.93
C THR A 84 8.37 4.32 5.75
N SER A 85 8.77 3.19 6.34
CA SER A 85 10.02 3.06 7.08
C SER A 85 11.25 3.35 6.20
N PRO A 86 12.26 4.09 6.70
CA PRO A 86 13.54 4.27 6.01
C PRO A 86 14.26 2.96 5.64
N LEU A 87 14.00 1.86 6.36
CA LEU A 87 14.60 0.54 6.06
C LEU A 87 14.13 -0.08 4.74
N LEU A 88 13.04 0.44 4.18
CA LEU A 88 12.52 -0.01 2.89
C LEU A 88 13.02 0.86 1.72
N ALA A 89 13.84 1.88 1.99
CA ALA A 89 14.42 2.74 0.97
C ALA A 89 15.40 1.98 0.07
N GLY A 90 15.42 2.31 -1.21
CA GLY A 90 16.42 1.88 -2.19
C GLY A 90 17.75 2.62 -2.02
N GLU A 91 18.61 2.51 -3.04
CA GLU A 91 20.00 3.01 -3.01
C GLU A 91 20.13 4.52 -2.70
N ASN A 92 19.13 5.31 -3.06
CA ASN A 92 19.13 6.76 -2.81
C ASN A 92 18.82 7.12 -1.35
N GLY A 93 18.46 6.12 -0.52
CA GLY A 93 18.10 6.35 0.88
C GLY A 93 16.79 7.13 1.03
N VAL A 94 16.68 7.83 2.16
CA VAL A 94 15.52 8.63 2.51
C VAL A 94 15.90 10.10 2.64
N ASN A 95 15.08 10.99 2.09
CA ASN A 95 15.12 12.41 2.37
C ASN A 95 13.92 12.77 3.25
N MET A 96 14.15 13.33 4.43
CA MET A 96 13.09 13.83 5.30
C MET A 96 12.89 15.32 5.05
N ASP A 97 11.74 15.66 4.51
CA ASP A 97 11.36 17.03 4.18
C ASP A 97 9.88 17.28 4.53
N SER A 98 9.46 18.52 4.43
CA SER A 98 8.05 18.88 4.47
C SER A 98 7.42 18.56 3.11
N LEU A 99 6.27 17.92 3.15
CA LEU A 99 5.50 17.67 1.94
C LEU A 99 4.59 18.87 1.67
N TRP A 100 4.68 19.43 0.47
CA TRP A 100 3.87 20.59 0.02
C TRP A 100 2.35 20.40 0.29
N LEU A 101 1.87 19.16 0.24
CA LEU A 101 0.47 18.79 0.50
C LEU A 101 0.01 19.20 1.91
N PHE A 102 0.92 19.27 2.86
CA PHE A 102 0.66 19.62 4.26
C PHE A 102 1.16 21.00 4.63
N ASP A 103 1.76 21.74 3.69
CA ASP A 103 2.23 23.09 3.97
C ASP A 103 1.03 24.05 4.03
N ASP A 104 1.02 24.93 5.01
CA ASP A 104 0.06 26.01 5.14
C ASP A 104 0.18 26.96 3.94
N PRO A 105 -0.93 27.45 3.35
CA PRO A 105 -0.89 28.50 2.33
C PRO A 105 -0.10 29.76 2.72
N ALA A 106 0.05 30.02 4.00
CA ALA A 106 0.92 31.09 4.52
C ALA A 106 2.42 30.73 4.54
N GLY A 107 2.80 29.55 4.01
CA GLY A 107 4.19 29.08 3.92
C GLY A 107 4.72 28.41 5.19
N LYS A 108 3.87 28.12 6.17
CA LYS A 108 4.27 27.32 7.34
C LYS A 108 4.43 25.87 6.94
N ARG A 109 5.62 25.34 7.07
CA ARG A 109 5.92 23.93 6.80
C ARG A 109 5.43 23.06 7.96
N MET A 110 4.68 21.99 7.64
CA MET A 110 4.09 21.11 8.64
C MET A 110 4.74 19.73 8.63
N GLY A 111 5.66 19.54 9.55
CA GLY A 111 6.23 18.24 9.89
C GLY A 111 7.09 17.61 8.82
N LEU A 112 7.42 16.35 9.03
CA LEU A 112 8.31 15.60 8.18
C LEU A 112 7.59 14.40 7.55
N HIS A 113 7.91 14.13 6.29
CA HIS A 113 7.57 12.90 5.59
C HIS A 113 8.86 12.21 5.12
N ASN A 114 8.78 10.93 4.87
CA ASN A 114 9.88 10.16 4.28
C ASN A 114 9.73 10.15 2.76
N ASP A 115 10.50 10.99 2.08
CA ASP A 115 10.63 10.98 0.63
C ASP A 115 11.63 9.92 0.24
N LEU A 116 11.17 8.78 -0.22
CA LEU A 116 11.99 7.62 -0.59
C LEU A 116 11.39 6.85 -1.78
N VAL A 117 12.27 6.21 -2.52
CA VAL A 117 11.89 5.17 -3.48
C VAL A 117 12.08 3.82 -2.81
N LEU A 118 11.09 2.96 -2.88
CA LEU A 118 11.19 1.59 -2.39
C LEU A 118 12.34 0.85 -3.07
N LYS A 119 13.08 0.04 -2.32
CA LYS A 119 14.15 -0.80 -2.88
C LYS A 119 13.60 -1.79 -3.91
N ALA A 120 14.39 -2.15 -4.93
CA ALA A 120 14.03 -3.20 -5.88
C ALA A 120 13.78 -4.53 -5.16
N GLY A 121 12.83 -5.31 -5.62
CA GLY A 121 12.57 -6.65 -5.10
C GLY A 121 11.12 -7.07 -5.23
N LEU A 122 10.90 -8.35 -5.04
CA LEU A 122 9.58 -8.96 -4.98
C LEU A 122 8.86 -8.50 -3.71
N VAL A 123 7.62 -8.09 -3.87
CA VAL A 123 6.74 -7.72 -2.77
C VAL A 123 5.43 -8.47 -2.87
N THR A 124 4.83 -8.73 -1.72
CA THR A 124 3.45 -9.19 -1.58
C THR A 124 2.61 -8.06 -1.04
N VAL A 125 1.50 -7.81 -1.70
CA VAL A 125 0.44 -6.90 -1.27
C VAL A 125 -0.70 -7.76 -0.73
N MET A 126 -1.20 -7.41 0.44
CA MET A 126 -2.31 -8.12 1.08
C MET A 126 -3.24 -7.13 1.77
N GLY A 127 -4.52 -7.38 1.72
CA GLY A 127 -5.47 -6.59 2.49
C GLY A 127 -6.87 -7.19 2.53
N PHE A 128 -7.65 -6.79 3.52
CA PHE A 128 -9.04 -7.20 3.64
C PHE A 128 -9.94 -6.30 2.81
N THR A 129 -10.99 -6.87 2.20
CA THR A 129 -12.07 -6.07 1.63
C THR A 129 -12.74 -5.22 2.72
N PRO A 130 -13.43 -4.12 2.36
CA PRO A 130 -14.08 -3.25 3.35
C PRO A 130 -15.08 -3.97 4.27
N GLN A 131 -15.68 -5.05 3.79
CA GLN A 131 -16.60 -5.90 4.55
C GLN A 131 -15.90 -6.91 5.45
N LEU A 132 -14.56 -7.04 5.34
CA LEU A 132 -13.72 -8.02 6.05
C LEU A 132 -14.10 -9.48 5.75
N ASP A 133 -14.75 -9.72 4.63
CA ASP A 133 -15.28 -11.03 4.23
C ASP A 133 -14.41 -11.75 3.19
N HIS A 134 -13.50 -11.02 2.53
CA HIS A 134 -12.52 -11.56 1.59
C HIS A 134 -11.14 -10.97 1.85
N LEU A 135 -10.13 -11.71 1.44
CA LEU A 135 -8.73 -11.28 1.51
C LEU A 135 -8.16 -11.16 0.10
N LEU A 136 -7.70 -9.96 -0.24
CA LEU A 136 -6.94 -9.71 -1.46
C LEU A 136 -5.47 -10.06 -1.23
N VAL A 137 -4.84 -10.76 -2.17
CA VAL A 137 -3.40 -10.97 -2.21
C VAL A 137 -2.91 -10.97 -3.66
N PHE A 138 -1.83 -10.25 -3.91
CA PHE A 138 -1.10 -10.28 -5.18
C PHE A 138 0.38 -9.94 -4.97
N GLU A 139 1.21 -10.29 -5.92
CA GLU A 139 2.66 -10.06 -5.89
C GLU A 139 3.12 -9.24 -7.09
N GLY A 140 4.28 -8.63 -6.97
CA GLY A 140 4.94 -7.95 -8.08
C GLY A 140 6.35 -7.50 -7.73
N GLN A 141 7.06 -7.00 -8.72
CA GLN A 141 8.43 -6.50 -8.58
C GLN A 141 8.44 -4.98 -8.49
N ILE A 142 9.11 -4.45 -7.49
CA ILE A 142 9.36 -2.99 -7.40
C ILE A 142 10.43 -2.58 -8.41
N ASP A 143 10.06 -1.67 -9.34
CA ASP A 143 10.97 -0.96 -10.22
C ASP A 143 11.30 0.44 -9.64
N PRO A 144 12.49 0.62 -9.05
CA PRO A 144 12.86 1.90 -8.43
C PRO A 144 13.30 2.97 -9.44
N LYS A 145 13.45 2.62 -10.73
CA LYS A 145 14.04 3.51 -11.75
C LYS A 145 13.01 4.41 -12.44
N LYS A 146 11.73 3.98 -12.49
CA LYS A 146 10.69 4.75 -13.15
C LYS A 146 10.33 5.99 -12.32
N PRO A 147 10.31 7.20 -12.92
CA PRO A 147 10.02 8.45 -12.20
C PRO A 147 8.61 8.48 -11.60
N SER A 148 8.46 9.19 -10.49
CA SER A 148 7.17 9.40 -9.83
C SER A 148 7.19 10.62 -8.89
N TYR A 149 6.13 10.83 -8.13
CA TYR A 149 5.95 11.96 -7.21
C TYR A 149 6.83 11.84 -5.97
N LYS A 150 7.07 12.95 -5.26
CA LYS A 150 7.67 12.95 -3.92
C LYS A 150 6.75 12.26 -2.92
N GLY A 151 7.33 11.57 -1.97
CA GLY A 151 6.70 10.74 -0.96
C GLY A 151 7.35 9.36 -0.90
N SER A 152 6.73 8.40 -0.24
CA SER A 152 7.14 7.00 -0.32
C SER A 152 6.54 6.39 -1.58
N ARG A 153 7.35 5.76 -2.45
CA ARG A 153 6.91 5.35 -3.79
C ARG A 153 7.67 4.19 -4.39
N GLY A 154 7.01 3.50 -5.31
CA GLY A 154 7.62 2.48 -6.16
C GLY A 154 6.66 2.06 -7.27
N TRP A 155 7.18 1.85 -8.50
CA TRP A 155 6.41 1.23 -9.55
C TRP A 155 6.42 -0.29 -9.39
N LEU A 156 5.25 -0.89 -9.48
CA LEU A 156 5.06 -2.34 -9.37
C LEU A 156 4.84 -2.93 -10.76
N LYS A 157 5.60 -3.96 -11.10
CA LYS A 157 5.59 -4.68 -12.39
C LYS A 157 5.52 -6.19 -12.17
N ASP A 158 5.39 -6.93 -13.24
CA ASP A 158 5.39 -8.41 -13.25
C ASP A 158 4.37 -8.95 -12.23
N LEU A 159 3.17 -8.40 -12.28
CA LEU A 159 2.10 -8.69 -11.32
C LEU A 159 1.64 -10.15 -11.44
N ARG A 160 1.39 -10.76 -10.30
CA ARG A 160 0.84 -12.11 -10.17
C ARG A 160 -0.27 -12.15 -9.12
N MET A 161 -1.31 -12.88 -9.45
CA MET A 161 -2.39 -13.22 -8.53
C MET A 161 -2.64 -14.73 -8.63
N ASP A 162 -2.77 -15.42 -7.51
CA ASP A 162 -2.88 -16.90 -7.46
C ASP A 162 -1.72 -17.64 -8.16
N GLY A 163 -0.52 -17.04 -8.19
CA GLY A 163 0.66 -17.57 -8.87
C GLY A 163 0.70 -17.33 -10.38
N GLU A 164 -0.39 -16.87 -10.99
CA GLU A 164 -0.51 -16.60 -12.41
C GLU A 164 -0.26 -15.11 -12.73
N PRO A 165 0.34 -14.79 -13.88
CA PRO A 165 0.48 -13.39 -14.30
C PRO A 165 -0.88 -12.71 -14.46
N ILE A 166 -0.99 -11.47 -13.97
CA ILE A 166 -2.17 -10.63 -14.14
C ILE A 166 -1.77 -9.28 -14.72
N ALA A 167 -2.42 -8.87 -15.80
CA ALA A 167 -2.19 -7.56 -16.40
C ALA A 167 -2.87 -6.45 -15.55
N ILE A 168 -2.33 -5.24 -15.60
CA ILE A 168 -2.86 -4.09 -14.86
C ILE A 168 -4.35 -3.85 -15.08
N PRO A 169 -4.91 -3.91 -16.31
CA PRO A 169 -6.35 -3.72 -16.48
C PRO A 169 -7.20 -4.77 -15.74
N ALA A 170 -6.74 -6.03 -15.72
CA ALA A 170 -7.43 -7.10 -15.01
C ALA A 170 -7.34 -6.93 -13.49
N LEU A 171 -6.19 -6.49 -12.97
CA LEU A 171 -6.04 -6.14 -11.56
C LEU A 171 -7.00 -5.00 -11.16
N VAL A 172 -7.06 -3.92 -11.94
CA VAL A 172 -7.96 -2.78 -11.69
C VAL A 172 -9.43 -3.22 -11.72
N GLU A 173 -9.82 -4.09 -12.67
CA GLU A 173 -11.15 -4.68 -12.71
C GLU A 173 -11.45 -5.51 -11.45
N THR A 174 -10.50 -6.35 -11.03
CA THR A 174 -10.61 -7.15 -9.80
C THR A 174 -10.83 -6.27 -8.57
N LEU A 175 -9.99 -5.24 -8.40
CA LEU A 175 -10.08 -4.29 -7.28
C LEU A 175 -11.42 -3.55 -7.28
N SER A 176 -11.88 -3.13 -8.46
CA SER A 176 -13.13 -2.39 -8.61
C SER A 176 -14.34 -3.26 -8.27
N ARG A 177 -14.35 -4.53 -8.71
CA ARG A 177 -15.47 -5.45 -8.49
C ARG A 177 -15.58 -5.92 -7.04
N CYS A 178 -14.46 -6.20 -6.39
CA CYS A 178 -14.48 -6.55 -4.97
C CYS A 178 -14.64 -5.35 -4.05
N GLY A 179 -14.71 -4.12 -4.60
CA GLY A 179 -14.85 -2.89 -3.84
C GLY A 179 -13.66 -2.60 -2.94
N TYR A 180 -12.46 -3.05 -3.34
CA TYR A 180 -11.26 -2.85 -2.54
C TYR A 180 -10.93 -1.35 -2.43
N GLN A 181 -10.51 -0.94 -1.24
CA GLN A 181 -10.12 0.44 -0.97
C GLN A 181 -8.72 0.78 -1.55
N HIS A 182 -8.27 2.03 -1.38
CA HIS A 182 -7.02 2.49 -1.97
C HIS A 182 -5.75 2.14 -1.19
N HIS A 183 -5.88 1.67 0.05
CA HIS A 183 -4.75 1.29 0.91
C HIS A 183 -4.32 -0.16 0.75
N TYR A 184 -3.03 -0.38 0.53
CA TYR A 184 -2.43 -1.68 0.24
C TYR A 184 -1.29 -1.97 1.22
N PRO A 185 -1.52 -2.76 2.30
CA PRO A 185 -0.45 -3.32 3.12
C PRO A 185 0.54 -4.10 2.27
N LEU A 186 1.83 -3.87 2.46
CA LEU A 186 2.91 -4.42 1.63
C LEU A 186 4.07 -4.92 2.49
N ALA A 187 4.59 -6.08 2.14
CA ALA A 187 5.83 -6.66 2.66
C ALA A 187 6.71 -7.19 1.53
N TYR A 188 8.02 -7.23 1.76
CA TYR A 188 8.95 -7.87 0.83
C TYR A 188 8.92 -9.38 0.97
N GLY A 189 9.00 -10.09 -0.17
CA GLY A 189 9.01 -11.55 -0.25
C GLY A 189 7.84 -12.12 -1.02
N ALA A 190 7.90 -13.43 -1.31
CA ALA A 190 6.84 -14.24 -1.91
C ALA A 190 5.97 -14.83 -0.80
N LEU A 191 4.96 -14.12 -0.37
CA LEU A 191 4.15 -14.50 0.79
C LEU A 191 2.77 -15.06 0.42
N THR A 192 2.40 -15.06 -0.86
CA THR A 192 1.10 -15.58 -1.31
C THR A 192 0.77 -16.97 -0.73
N PRO A 193 1.68 -17.96 -0.70
CA PRO A 193 1.36 -19.26 -0.08
C PRO A 193 1.03 -19.14 1.41
N ALA A 194 1.80 -18.34 2.16
CA ALA A 194 1.59 -18.16 3.59
C ALA A 194 0.28 -17.39 3.89
N VAL A 195 -0.04 -16.39 3.06
CA VAL A 195 -1.31 -15.65 3.13
C VAL A 195 -2.49 -16.58 2.83
N SER A 196 -2.37 -17.45 1.82
CA SER A 196 -3.43 -18.42 1.47
C SER A 196 -3.67 -19.44 2.58
N GLU A 197 -2.62 -19.95 3.21
CA GLU A 197 -2.71 -20.81 4.38
C GLU A 197 -3.40 -20.12 5.57
N MET A 198 -3.01 -18.88 5.85
CA MET A 198 -3.65 -18.07 6.89
C MET A 198 -5.13 -17.84 6.58
N ALA A 199 -5.47 -17.48 5.35
CA ALA A 199 -6.85 -17.27 4.90
C ALA A 199 -7.70 -18.54 5.09
N ALA A 200 -7.16 -19.68 4.67
CA ALA A 200 -7.81 -21.00 4.87
C ALA A 200 -8.04 -21.32 6.34
N TYR A 201 -7.04 -21.08 7.19
CA TYR A 201 -7.16 -21.29 8.64
C TYR A 201 -8.22 -20.40 9.28
N LEU A 202 -8.32 -19.15 8.83
CA LEU A 202 -9.31 -18.19 9.33
C LEU A 202 -10.70 -18.37 8.71
N GLY A 203 -10.82 -19.20 7.66
CA GLY A 203 -12.07 -19.38 6.92
C GLY A 203 -12.47 -18.14 6.11
N ILE A 204 -11.50 -17.33 5.67
CA ILE A 204 -11.71 -16.13 4.87
C ILE A 204 -11.36 -16.47 3.42
N PRO A 205 -12.30 -16.37 2.45
CA PRO A 205 -12.01 -16.62 1.05
C PRO A 205 -11.08 -15.56 0.46
N LEU A 206 -10.26 -15.99 -0.51
CA LEU A 206 -9.44 -15.05 -1.29
C LEU A 206 -10.30 -14.40 -2.38
N VAL A 207 -9.93 -13.17 -2.75
CA VAL A 207 -10.46 -12.49 -3.94
C VAL A 207 -9.89 -13.19 -5.18
N GLU A 208 -10.75 -13.64 -6.08
CA GLU A 208 -10.38 -14.23 -7.36
C GLU A 208 -10.07 -13.14 -8.39
N ALA A 209 -9.10 -13.42 -9.27
CA ALA A 209 -8.77 -12.51 -10.36
C ALA A 209 -9.91 -12.42 -11.38
N GLU A 210 -10.29 -11.21 -11.74
CA GLU A 210 -11.28 -10.98 -12.79
C GLU A 210 -10.61 -11.00 -14.19
N VAL A 211 -11.36 -11.44 -15.16
CA VAL A 211 -10.94 -11.35 -16.57
C VAL A 211 -11.30 -9.95 -17.07
N TYR A 212 -10.29 -9.17 -17.45
CA TYR A 212 -10.53 -7.89 -18.11
C TYR A 212 -11.30 -8.10 -19.43
N ARG A 213 -12.45 -7.48 -19.55
CA ARG A 213 -13.26 -7.46 -20.77
C ARG A 213 -13.23 -6.05 -21.32
N GLU A 214 -12.75 -5.89 -22.54
CA GLU A 214 -12.87 -4.63 -23.27
C GLU A 214 -14.33 -4.35 -23.61
N TYR A 215 -15.09 -3.82 -22.68
CA TYR A 215 -16.50 -3.45 -22.88
C TYR A 215 -16.69 -2.23 -23.81
N LEU A 216 -15.61 -1.54 -24.17
CA LEU A 216 -15.69 -0.24 -24.84
C LEU A 216 -15.19 -0.23 -26.29
N GLN A 217 -14.86 -1.37 -26.87
CA GLN A 217 -14.51 -1.46 -28.29
C GLN A 217 -15.65 -2.07 -29.10
N GLY A 218 -16.74 -1.45 -29.19
CA GLY A 218 -17.81 -1.82 -30.12
C GLY A 218 -19.19 -1.82 -29.49
N ASP A 219 -20.03 -1.05 -30.12
CA ASP A 219 -21.50 -1.13 -30.07
C ASP A 219 -22.18 -0.74 -28.74
N ILE A 220 -21.93 0.50 -28.31
CA ILE A 220 -23.03 1.22 -27.67
C ILE A 220 -23.91 1.68 -28.83
N GLU A 221 -24.82 0.83 -29.29
CA GLU A 221 -26.03 1.28 -29.97
C GLU A 221 -26.84 2.07 -28.94
N VAL A 222 -26.72 3.39 -29.02
CA VAL A 222 -27.61 4.31 -28.29
C VAL A 222 -28.97 4.21 -28.97
N GLY A 223 -29.84 3.38 -28.43
CA GLY A 223 -31.27 3.31 -28.81
C GLY A 223 -32.06 4.48 -28.21
#